data_2afa3b90f4310d666ddea1496062c610
#
_entry.id   2afa3b90f4310d666ddea1496062c610
#
_cell.length_a   1.000
_cell.length_b   1.000
_cell.length_c   1.000
_cell.angle_alpha   90.00
_cell.angle_beta   90.00
_cell.angle_gamma   90.00
#
_symmetry.space_group_name_H-M   'P 1'
#
loop_
_entity.id
_entity.type
_entity.pdbx_description
1 polymer ?
#
loop_
_entity_poly.entity_id
_entity_poly.type
_entity_poly.pdbx_seq_one_letter_code
_entity_poly.pdbx_strand_id
1 'polypeptide(L)'
;MKLRTIFLLILCFTSCSKPTADESAARMLAERIVPDYSSGLVFRQMEDSVDVFELYSEDGKVVICGNNANSMAVGLNHYLKNHCGVTVSWYADEPVEYPSVMPSVDVPVRVEARVKERFFLNYCTFGYTMPWWKWEDWERLIDWMALNGVTMPLATTGQEAVWQKVWRSHGLTDEDIRSYFTGPAHLAWHRMSNIDGFDGPLPQGWIDAQVELQKKILERERSLNMKPVLPAFSGHVPSQIKEIYPSAQITRVKGWAGFPEENLCHFLAPMDSLYHRIQREFLEEQTRLFGTDHIYGVDLFNEVEAPSWDPQTLSDISRNAYESMSAVDPEALWLQMGWMFYYDSRHWTPENIKAYLSAVPQGKVLLLDYYLENTLVWKHTESFYGQPYILCYLGNFGGNTRLSGHFRQTSERIEDTFANGGDNCIGIGSTLEGFGVNQFMFEYVFDKAWETGMTDDEWISRLSDRRIGHEDPVAREAWKSLCDSVYIGGAFSSQTPLSCARPCLEGFWHWTAIHNVRYDNATLVRIWQALLDVPSERDTYIFDIVNIGTQALGNHFSFLRDSFTTAYRLGDLEEVISLAGQMRELLDDIDALASCHPQFSLKSWLDD
;
A
#
# COMPACT_ATOMS: atom_id res chain seq x y z
N MET A 1 -26.62 -51.67 -54.66
CA MET A 1 -26.84 -50.86 -53.43
C MET A 1 -25.63 -49.95 -53.24
N LYS A 2 -25.75 -48.68 -53.66
CA LYS A 2 -24.63 -47.70 -53.60
C LYS A 2 -24.79 -46.86 -52.31
N LEU A 3 -23.86 -47.01 -51.36
CA LEU A 3 -23.75 -46.16 -50.17
C LEU A 3 -23.21 -44.77 -50.66
N ARG A 4 -23.99 -43.73 -50.43
CA ARG A 4 -23.56 -42.34 -50.57
C ARG A 4 -23.03 -41.89 -49.23
N THR A 5 -21.72 -41.67 -49.13
CA THR A 5 -21.06 -41.02 -48.01
C THR A 5 -21.33 -39.51 -48.10
N ILE A 6 -22.10 -38.98 -47.11
CA ILE A 6 -22.31 -37.55 -46.97
C ILE A 6 -21.15 -37.00 -46.13
N PHE A 7 -20.31 -36.21 -46.75
CA PHE A 7 -19.30 -35.37 -46.09
C PHE A 7 -20.03 -34.16 -45.48
N LEU A 8 -20.16 -34.14 -44.16
CA LEU A 8 -20.59 -32.95 -43.45
C LEU A 8 -19.39 -31.99 -43.36
N LEU A 9 -19.39 -30.93 -44.16
CA LEU A 9 -18.47 -29.80 -43.98
C LEU A 9 -18.95 -29.03 -42.72
N ILE A 10 -18.24 -29.19 -41.61
CA ILE A 10 -18.35 -28.30 -40.47
C ILE A 10 -17.63 -27.01 -40.87
N LEU A 11 -18.38 -26.01 -41.31
CA LEU A 11 -17.93 -24.64 -41.44
C LEU A 11 -17.76 -24.09 -40.00
N CYS A 12 -16.54 -24.10 -39.50
CA CYS A 12 -16.18 -23.28 -38.33
C CYS A 12 -16.29 -21.81 -38.74
N PHE A 13 -17.43 -21.21 -38.48
CA PHE A 13 -17.52 -19.76 -38.45
C PHE A 13 -16.68 -19.29 -37.27
N THR A 14 -15.47 -18.81 -37.48
CA THR A 14 -14.78 -17.95 -36.55
C THR A 14 -15.58 -16.66 -36.47
N SER A 15 -16.56 -16.63 -35.59
CA SER A 15 -17.24 -15.42 -35.21
C SER A 15 -16.18 -14.52 -34.56
N CYS A 16 -15.77 -13.48 -35.28
CA CYS A 16 -14.98 -12.41 -34.69
C CYS A 16 -15.92 -11.63 -33.75
N SER A 17 -16.14 -12.16 -32.55
CA SER A 17 -16.84 -11.45 -31.50
C SER A 17 -16.03 -10.19 -31.15
N LYS A 18 -16.71 -9.08 -30.92
CA LYS A 18 -16.02 -7.89 -30.39
C LYS A 18 -15.41 -8.26 -29.03
N PRO A 19 -14.21 -7.74 -28.70
CA PRO A 19 -13.62 -7.97 -27.38
C PRO A 19 -14.57 -7.47 -26.29
N THR A 20 -14.57 -8.15 -25.15
CA THR A 20 -15.30 -7.70 -23.95
C THR A 20 -14.66 -6.44 -23.36
N ALA A 21 -15.33 -5.81 -22.39
CA ALA A 21 -14.75 -4.67 -21.67
C ALA A 21 -13.45 -5.09 -20.96
N ASP A 22 -13.47 -6.26 -20.31
CA ASP A 22 -12.32 -6.82 -19.58
C ASP A 22 -11.13 -7.12 -20.50
N GLU A 23 -11.37 -7.78 -21.64
CA GLU A 23 -10.34 -8.04 -22.65
C GLU A 23 -9.74 -6.73 -23.20
N SER A 24 -10.57 -5.70 -23.36
CA SER A 24 -10.14 -4.38 -23.84
C SER A 24 -9.29 -3.65 -22.79
N ALA A 25 -9.68 -3.71 -21.50
CA ALA A 25 -8.93 -3.12 -20.40
C ALA A 25 -7.56 -3.79 -20.20
N ALA A 26 -7.53 -5.14 -20.22
CA ALA A 26 -6.29 -5.90 -20.13
C ALA A 26 -5.36 -5.63 -21.33
N ARG A 27 -5.90 -5.46 -22.53
CA ARG A 27 -5.11 -5.09 -23.73
C ARG A 27 -4.52 -3.69 -23.58
N MET A 28 -5.31 -2.70 -23.15
CA MET A 28 -4.81 -1.33 -22.93
C MET A 28 -3.72 -1.29 -21.85
N LEU A 29 -3.83 -2.11 -20.80
CA LEU A 29 -2.75 -2.30 -19.82
C LEU A 29 -1.49 -2.84 -20.49
N ALA A 30 -1.60 -3.91 -21.28
CA ALA A 30 -0.45 -4.49 -21.99
C ALA A 30 0.21 -3.50 -22.97
N GLU A 31 -0.59 -2.64 -23.63
CA GLU A 31 -0.08 -1.59 -24.53
C GLU A 31 0.74 -0.52 -23.79
N ARG A 32 0.47 -0.27 -22.50
CA ARG A 32 1.29 0.62 -21.67
C ARG A 32 2.55 -0.07 -21.13
N ILE A 33 2.44 -1.33 -20.71
CA ILE A 33 3.54 -2.06 -20.06
C ILE A 33 4.54 -2.63 -21.09
N VAL A 34 4.04 -3.20 -22.19
CA VAL A 34 4.84 -3.88 -23.22
C VAL A 34 4.40 -3.45 -24.62
N PRO A 35 4.53 -2.17 -25.00
CA PRO A 35 3.95 -1.59 -26.23
C PRO A 35 4.38 -2.33 -27.48
N ASP A 36 5.65 -2.70 -27.61
CA ASP A 36 6.22 -3.34 -28.78
C ASP A 36 5.73 -4.80 -28.96
N TYR A 37 5.23 -5.45 -27.90
CA TYR A 37 4.81 -6.86 -27.90
C TYR A 37 3.32 -7.05 -27.68
N SER A 38 2.57 -6.00 -27.41
CA SER A 38 1.14 -6.07 -27.14
C SER A 38 0.37 -6.79 -28.27
N SER A 39 0.82 -6.66 -29.52
CA SER A 39 0.24 -7.35 -30.68
C SER A 39 0.46 -8.87 -30.67
N GLY A 40 1.45 -9.36 -29.96
CA GLY A 40 1.75 -10.78 -29.75
C GLY A 40 0.95 -11.42 -28.60
N LEU A 41 0.20 -10.61 -27.85
CA LEU A 41 -0.63 -11.04 -26.73
C LEU A 41 -2.10 -11.10 -27.13
N VAL A 42 -2.80 -12.13 -26.67
CA VAL A 42 -4.24 -12.31 -26.87
C VAL A 42 -4.89 -12.45 -25.50
N PHE A 43 -5.85 -11.61 -25.20
CA PHE A 43 -6.65 -11.69 -23.97
C PHE A 43 -7.99 -12.35 -24.28
N ARG A 44 -8.41 -13.30 -23.45
CA ARG A 44 -9.68 -14.01 -23.58
C ARG A 44 -10.39 -14.09 -22.23
N GLN A 45 -11.64 -13.70 -22.21
CA GLN A 45 -12.48 -13.88 -21.03
C GLN A 45 -12.88 -15.34 -20.89
N MET A 46 -12.89 -15.84 -19.66
CA MET A 46 -13.35 -17.15 -19.27
C MET A 46 -14.34 -17.05 -18.11
N GLU A 47 -15.20 -18.04 -17.97
CA GLU A 47 -16.16 -18.11 -16.85
C GLU A 47 -15.54 -18.91 -15.71
N ASP A 48 -15.48 -18.30 -14.52
CA ASP A 48 -15.10 -18.96 -13.28
C ASP A 48 -15.71 -18.24 -12.07
N SER A 49 -15.87 -18.97 -10.96
CA SER A 49 -16.42 -18.45 -9.70
C SER A 49 -15.37 -17.81 -8.78
N VAL A 50 -14.08 -18.06 -9.07
CA VAL A 50 -12.93 -17.49 -8.37
C VAL A 50 -12.05 -16.73 -9.35
N ASP A 51 -11.23 -15.81 -8.83
CA ASP A 51 -10.23 -15.16 -9.69
C ASP A 51 -9.21 -16.20 -10.18
N VAL A 52 -9.04 -16.25 -11.48
CA VAL A 52 -8.22 -17.27 -12.16
C VAL A 52 -7.64 -16.73 -13.45
N PHE A 53 -6.43 -17.14 -13.76
CA PHE A 53 -5.87 -16.94 -15.09
C PHE A 53 -5.32 -18.24 -15.69
N GLU A 54 -5.30 -18.30 -17.02
CA GLU A 54 -4.63 -19.36 -17.79
C GLU A 54 -3.67 -18.74 -18.81
N LEU A 55 -2.53 -19.39 -19.02
CA LEU A 55 -1.51 -19.00 -20.01
C LEU A 55 -1.19 -20.17 -20.91
N TYR A 56 -1.13 -19.94 -22.21
CA TYR A 56 -0.63 -20.89 -23.21
C TYR A 56 -0.24 -20.16 -24.50
N SER A 57 0.46 -20.86 -25.41
CA SER A 57 0.75 -20.33 -26.73
C SER A 57 -0.16 -20.96 -27.78
N GLU A 58 -0.67 -20.14 -28.71
CA GLU A 58 -1.51 -20.53 -29.81
C GLU A 58 -1.16 -19.68 -31.04
N ASP A 59 -0.92 -20.30 -32.19
CA ASP A 59 -0.61 -19.62 -33.46
C ASP A 59 0.51 -18.58 -33.36
N GLY A 60 1.56 -18.87 -32.58
CA GLY A 60 2.72 -18.00 -32.37
C GLY A 60 2.44 -16.79 -31.48
N LYS A 61 1.31 -16.75 -30.78
CA LYS A 61 0.93 -15.72 -29.79
C LYS A 61 0.82 -16.33 -28.41
N VAL A 62 0.99 -15.50 -27.40
CA VAL A 62 0.71 -15.85 -26.01
C VAL A 62 -0.73 -15.49 -25.69
N VAL A 63 -1.51 -16.46 -25.27
CA VAL A 63 -2.90 -16.30 -24.85
C VAL A 63 -2.97 -16.22 -23.35
N ILE A 64 -3.62 -15.17 -22.86
CA ILE A 64 -3.85 -14.89 -21.45
C ILE A 64 -5.37 -14.91 -21.23
N CYS A 65 -5.88 -15.95 -20.57
CA CYS A 65 -7.27 -16.03 -20.20
C CYS A 65 -7.46 -15.57 -18.74
N GLY A 66 -8.61 -14.98 -18.44
CA GLY A 66 -8.97 -14.61 -17.07
C GLY A 66 -10.48 -14.43 -16.92
N ASN A 67 -11.01 -14.58 -15.72
CA ASN A 67 -12.44 -14.39 -15.48
C ASN A 67 -12.84 -12.90 -15.44
N ASN A 68 -11.85 -12.00 -15.33
CA ASN A 68 -12.01 -10.54 -15.38
C ASN A 68 -10.69 -9.87 -15.80
N ALA A 69 -10.68 -8.54 -15.99
CA ALA A 69 -9.50 -7.80 -16.42
C ALA A 69 -8.35 -7.85 -15.38
N ASN A 70 -8.67 -7.88 -14.08
CA ASN A 70 -7.66 -7.99 -13.01
C ASN A 70 -6.92 -9.33 -13.09
N SER A 71 -7.65 -10.44 -13.22
CA SER A 71 -7.06 -11.78 -13.38
C SER A 71 -6.22 -11.88 -14.65
N MET A 72 -6.64 -11.25 -15.77
CA MET A 72 -5.84 -11.17 -16.99
C MET A 72 -4.55 -10.37 -16.77
N ALA A 73 -4.61 -9.28 -15.99
CA ALA A 73 -3.44 -8.48 -15.64
C ALA A 73 -2.43 -9.28 -14.80
N VAL A 74 -2.91 -10.06 -13.82
CA VAL A 74 -2.04 -10.99 -13.06
C VAL A 74 -1.44 -12.05 -13.95
N GLY A 75 -2.21 -12.60 -14.90
CA GLY A 75 -1.69 -13.52 -15.91
C GLY A 75 -0.58 -12.89 -16.76
N LEU A 76 -0.74 -11.63 -17.17
CA LEU A 76 0.31 -10.88 -17.85
C LEU A 76 1.56 -10.73 -16.97
N ASN A 77 1.41 -10.33 -15.71
CA ASN A 77 2.53 -10.20 -14.79
C ASN A 77 3.23 -11.54 -14.54
N HIS A 78 2.46 -12.63 -14.39
CA HIS A 78 3.01 -13.98 -14.26
C HIS A 78 3.84 -14.37 -15.48
N TYR A 79 3.36 -14.05 -16.68
CA TYR A 79 4.10 -14.28 -17.93
C TYR A 79 5.40 -13.47 -17.96
N LEU A 80 5.33 -12.17 -17.63
CA LEU A 80 6.51 -11.30 -17.60
C LEU A 80 7.55 -11.77 -16.57
N LYS A 81 7.10 -12.08 -15.35
CA LYS A 81 8.00 -12.54 -14.26
C LYS A 81 8.64 -13.90 -14.55
N ASN A 82 7.86 -14.88 -15.01
CA ASN A 82 8.27 -16.28 -15.00
C ASN A 82 8.71 -16.82 -16.39
N HIS A 83 8.35 -16.17 -17.47
CA HIS A 83 8.76 -16.56 -18.82
C HIS A 83 9.69 -15.54 -19.46
N CYS A 84 9.52 -14.24 -19.18
CA CYS A 84 10.34 -13.19 -19.77
C CYS A 84 11.48 -12.72 -18.86
N GLY A 85 11.51 -13.08 -17.58
CA GLY A 85 12.51 -12.61 -16.63
C GLY A 85 12.46 -11.09 -16.41
N VAL A 86 11.24 -10.52 -16.34
CA VAL A 86 10.98 -9.08 -16.25
C VAL A 86 10.34 -8.72 -14.91
N THR A 87 10.75 -7.61 -14.34
CA THR A 87 10.07 -6.96 -13.20
C THR A 87 9.46 -5.64 -13.66
N VAL A 88 8.17 -5.44 -13.41
CA VAL A 88 7.53 -4.13 -13.53
C VAL A 88 7.58 -3.45 -12.16
N SER A 89 8.32 -2.35 -12.08
CA SER A 89 8.56 -1.64 -10.81
C SER A 89 7.71 -0.38 -10.72
N TRP A 90 7.30 0.02 -9.51
CA TRP A 90 6.63 1.30 -9.29
C TRP A 90 7.58 2.49 -9.25
N TYR A 91 8.89 2.25 -9.10
CA TYR A 91 9.93 3.29 -9.01
C TYR A 91 10.78 3.45 -10.28
N ALA A 92 10.63 2.58 -11.28
CA ALA A 92 11.40 2.69 -12.51
C ALA A 92 10.72 3.66 -13.49
N ASP A 93 11.46 4.69 -13.91
CA ASP A 93 11.01 5.63 -14.95
C ASP A 93 11.37 5.16 -16.35
N GLU A 94 12.33 4.25 -16.46
CA GLU A 94 12.77 3.65 -17.71
C GLU A 94 11.74 2.63 -18.23
N PRO A 95 11.63 2.47 -19.56
CA PRO A 95 10.80 1.44 -20.15
C PRO A 95 11.19 0.04 -19.64
N VAL A 96 10.18 -0.82 -19.47
CA VAL A 96 10.41 -2.21 -19.06
C VAL A 96 11.29 -2.93 -20.07
N GLU A 97 12.44 -3.44 -19.63
CA GLU A 97 13.32 -4.25 -20.45
C GLU A 97 12.80 -5.69 -20.60
N TYR A 98 12.57 -6.14 -21.80
CA TYR A 98 12.10 -7.48 -22.09
C TYR A 98 12.86 -8.14 -23.24
N PRO A 99 12.80 -9.49 -23.38
CA PRO A 99 13.51 -10.21 -24.43
C PRO A 99 13.11 -9.71 -25.82
N SER A 100 14.08 -9.65 -26.75
CA SER A 100 13.83 -9.27 -28.16
C SER A 100 12.83 -10.17 -28.88
N VAL A 101 12.68 -11.40 -28.39
CA VAL A 101 11.66 -12.37 -28.84
C VAL A 101 10.92 -12.84 -27.61
N MET A 102 9.60 -12.65 -27.59
CA MET A 102 8.76 -13.09 -26.48
C MET A 102 8.73 -14.61 -26.39
N PRO A 103 9.09 -15.21 -25.24
CA PRO A 103 9.08 -16.65 -25.05
C PRO A 103 7.70 -17.27 -25.24
N SER A 104 7.64 -18.48 -25.83
CA SER A 104 6.42 -19.28 -25.86
C SER A 104 6.10 -19.85 -24.47
N VAL A 105 4.83 -20.11 -24.23
CA VAL A 105 4.33 -20.86 -23.08
C VAL A 105 4.03 -22.28 -23.54
N ASP A 106 5.03 -23.16 -23.48
CA ASP A 106 4.95 -24.51 -24.04
C ASP A 106 4.09 -25.45 -23.20
N VAL A 107 4.08 -25.24 -21.88
CA VAL A 107 3.22 -25.95 -20.94
C VAL A 107 2.16 -24.99 -20.43
N PRO A 108 0.88 -25.26 -20.69
CA PRO A 108 -0.20 -24.40 -20.19
C PRO A 108 -0.15 -24.26 -18.67
N VAL A 109 -0.36 -23.04 -18.20
CA VAL A 109 -0.39 -22.68 -16.78
C VAL A 109 -1.81 -22.28 -16.44
N ARG A 110 -2.35 -22.77 -15.30
CA ARG A 110 -3.58 -22.30 -14.68
C ARG A 110 -3.32 -22.02 -13.22
N VAL A 111 -3.69 -20.83 -12.76
CA VAL A 111 -3.49 -20.38 -11.38
C VAL A 111 -4.77 -19.76 -10.87
N GLU A 112 -5.21 -20.21 -9.71
CA GLU A 112 -6.40 -19.72 -9.00
C GLU A 112 -5.98 -18.85 -7.81
N ALA A 113 -6.79 -17.84 -7.49
CA ALA A 113 -6.60 -17.05 -6.28
C ALA A 113 -6.99 -17.87 -5.05
N ARG A 114 -6.17 -17.81 -4.01
CA ARG A 114 -6.41 -18.43 -2.69
C ARG A 114 -7.40 -17.63 -1.85
N VAL A 115 -7.56 -16.34 -2.16
CA VAL A 115 -8.39 -15.39 -1.42
C VAL A 115 -9.13 -14.47 -2.38
N LYS A 116 -10.30 -13.99 -1.91
CA LYS A 116 -11.20 -13.18 -2.72
C LYS A 116 -10.73 -11.72 -2.87
N GLU A 117 -10.24 -11.10 -1.78
CA GLU A 117 -9.93 -9.68 -1.76
C GLU A 117 -8.43 -9.45 -1.56
N ARG A 118 -7.88 -8.40 -2.23
CA ARG A 118 -6.48 -7.96 -2.12
C ARG A 118 -6.49 -6.45 -1.91
N PHE A 119 -6.26 -6.03 -0.66
CA PHE A 119 -6.30 -4.62 -0.26
C PHE A 119 -4.93 -3.94 -0.43
N PHE A 120 -4.92 -2.66 -0.80
CA PHE A 120 -3.69 -1.89 -0.91
C PHE A 120 -3.86 -0.43 -0.50
N LEU A 121 -2.78 0.14 0.04
CA LEU A 121 -2.61 1.50 0.52
C LEU A 121 -3.04 1.74 1.97
N ASN A 122 -2.71 2.93 2.44
CA ASN A 122 -2.97 3.46 3.77
C ASN A 122 -3.26 4.95 3.65
N TYR A 123 -3.94 5.56 4.59
CA TYR A 123 -4.13 7.02 4.62
C TYR A 123 -2.80 7.76 4.62
N CYS A 124 -1.80 7.30 5.40
CA CYS A 124 -0.47 7.91 5.48
C CYS A 124 0.28 7.92 4.16
N THR A 125 0.02 6.95 3.25
CA THR A 125 0.66 6.90 1.93
C THR A 125 0.38 8.18 1.14
N PHE A 126 -0.84 8.73 1.27
CA PHE A 126 -1.25 9.98 0.63
C PHE A 126 -0.53 11.22 1.19
N GLY A 127 0.13 11.11 2.34
CA GLY A 127 0.93 12.17 2.96
C GLY A 127 2.44 11.97 2.75
N TYR A 128 2.95 10.75 2.97
CA TYR A 128 4.39 10.48 2.85
C TYR A 128 4.90 10.41 1.42
N THR A 129 4.05 10.03 0.44
CA THR A 129 4.52 9.81 -0.93
C THR A 129 3.71 10.56 -1.97
N MET A 130 2.38 10.64 -1.84
CA MET A 130 1.48 11.02 -2.92
C MET A 130 0.97 12.48 -2.93
N PRO A 131 1.38 13.42 -2.07
CA PRO A 131 0.74 14.75 -2.01
C PRO A 131 0.76 15.49 -3.35
N TRP A 132 1.82 15.30 -4.13
CA TRP A 132 2.08 16.02 -5.37
C TRP A 132 1.87 15.18 -6.63
N TRP A 133 1.40 13.94 -6.47
CA TRP A 133 1.20 13.04 -7.58
C TRP A 133 0.21 13.57 -8.60
N LYS A 134 0.60 13.43 -9.87
CA LYS A 134 -0.18 13.73 -11.06
C LYS A 134 -0.79 12.45 -11.63
N TRP A 135 -1.48 12.58 -12.77
CA TRP A 135 -2.13 11.41 -13.40
C TRP A 135 -1.12 10.32 -13.79
N GLU A 136 0.04 10.70 -14.28
CA GLU A 136 1.08 9.79 -14.76
C GLU A 136 1.61 8.88 -13.63
N ASP A 137 1.76 9.42 -12.42
CA ASP A 137 2.18 8.67 -11.24
C ASP A 137 1.10 7.68 -10.81
N TRP A 138 -0.15 8.15 -10.77
CA TRP A 138 -1.30 7.30 -10.48
C TRP A 138 -1.52 6.23 -11.53
N GLU A 139 -1.40 6.53 -12.83
CA GLU A 139 -1.55 5.55 -13.91
C GLU A 139 -0.55 4.40 -13.73
N ARG A 140 0.71 4.73 -13.45
CA ARG A 140 1.76 3.73 -13.18
C ARG A 140 1.41 2.86 -11.96
N LEU A 141 0.98 3.48 -10.85
CA LEU A 141 0.61 2.72 -9.66
C LEU A 141 -0.61 1.81 -9.90
N ILE A 142 -1.65 2.31 -10.57
CA ILE A 142 -2.84 1.51 -10.87
C ILE A 142 -2.48 0.33 -11.78
N ASP A 143 -1.60 0.53 -12.75
CA ASP A 143 -1.11 -0.54 -13.60
C ASP A 143 -0.31 -1.58 -12.78
N TRP A 144 0.55 -1.13 -11.87
CA TRP A 144 1.25 -2.02 -10.93
C TRP A 144 0.28 -2.77 -10.01
N MET A 145 -0.72 -2.10 -9.47
CA MET A 145 -1.76 -2.72 -8.65
C MET A 145 -2.50 -3.81 -9.41
N ALA A 146 -2.90 -3.55 -10.66
CA ALA A 146 -3.57 -4.55 -11.50
C ALA A 146 -2.68 -5.76 -11.78
N LEU A 147 -1.40 -5.54 -12.14
CA LEU A 147 -0.42 -6.60 -12.38
C LEU A 147 -0.18 -7.47 -11.14
N ASN A 148 -0.31 -6.92 -9.95
CA ASN A 148 -0.17 -7.65 -8.69
C ASN A 148 -1.52 -8.10 -8.09
N GLY A 149 -2.62 -7.93 -8.82
CA GLY A 149 -3.92 -8.48 -8.49
C GLY A 149 -4.66 -7.74 -7.37
N VAL A 150 -4.35 -6.47 -7.10
CA VAL A 150 -5.11 -5.66 -6.14
C VAL A 150 -6.55 -5.52 -6.59
N THR A 151 -7.50 -5.82 -5.70
CA THR A 151 -8.94 -5.70 -5.96
C THR A 151 -9.59 -4.55 -5.19
N MET A 152 -8.94 -4.07 -4.13
CA MET A 152 -9.54 -3.13 -3.18
C MET A 152 -8.53 -2.04 -2.77
N PRO A 153 -8.25 -1.06 -3.66
CA PRO A 153 -7.38 0.08 -3.33
C PRO A 153 -8.09 1.09 -2.44
N LEU A 154 -7.37 1.73 -1.50
CA LEU A 154 -7.86 2.90 -0.77
C LEU A 154 -7.85 4.12 -1.69
N ALA A 155 -8.96 4.86 -1.79
CA ALA A 155 -9.15 5.96 -2.74
C ALA A 155 -9.71 7.22 -2.06
N THR A 156 -8.85 7.97 -1.37
CA THR A 156 -9.26 9.14 -0.56
C THR A 156 -9.05 10.49 -1.24
N THR A 157 -8.45 10.52 -2.44
CA THR A 157 -8.18 11.75 -3.20
C THR A 157 -9.48 12.52 -3.47
N GLY A 158 -9.42 13.85 -3.39
CA GLY A 158 -10.54 14.74 -3.74
C GLY A 158 -11.72 14.79 -2.77
N GLN A 159 -11.65 14.10 -1.61
CA GLN A 159 -12.73 14.15 -0.61
C GLN A 159 -12.98 15.54 -0.03
N GLU A 160 -12.00 16.45 -0.11
CA GLU A 160 -12.11 17.84 0.35
C GLU A 160 -13.22 18.61 -0.39
N ALA A 161 -13.48 18.29 -1.67
CA ALA A 161 -14.58 18.87 -2.42
C ALA A 161 -15.95 18.41 -1.90
N VAL A 162 -16.07 17.15 -1.47
CA VAL A 162 -17.27 16.62 -0.82
C VAL A 162 -17.50 17.36 0.49
N TRP A 163 -16.48 17.45 1.35
CA TRP A 163 -16.54 18.19 2.60
C TRP A 163 -16.85 19.67 2.40
N GLN A 164 -16.27 20.32 1.39
CA GLN A 164 -16.56 21.71 1.08
C GLN A 164 -18.06 21.91 0.79
N LYS A 165 -18.68 20.99 0.05
CA LYS A 165 -20.11 21.04 -0.23
C LYS A 165 -20.94 20.83 1.03
N VAL A 166 -20.58 19.87 1.86
CA VAL A 166 -21.26 19.58 3.13
C VAL A 166 -21.20 20.79 4.06
N TRP A 167 -20.01 21.32 4.32
CA TRP A 167 -19.85 22.43 5.27
C TRP A 167 -20.50 23.73 4.78
N ARG A 168 -20.55 23.98 3.48
CA ARG A 168 -21.35 25.08 2.92
C ARG A 168 -22.82 24.93 3.24
N SER A 169 -23.39 23.72 3.22
CA SER A 169 -24.80 23.49 3.56
C SER A 169 -25.10 23.75 5.03
N HIS A 170 -24.10 23.67 5.88
CA HIS A 170 -24.15 24.02 7.32
C HIS A 170 -23.85 25.49 7.60
N GLY A 171 -23.56 26.32 6.57
CA GLY A 171 -23.42 27.77 6.70
C GLY A 171 -21.99 28.27 6.89
N LEU A 172 -20.96 27.43 6.75
CA LEU A 172 -19.56 27.86 6.76
C LEU A 172 -19.22 28.57 5.44
N THR A 173 -18.37 29.59 5.53
CA THR A 173 -17.82 30.26 4.34
C THR A 173 -16.72 29.42 3.70
N ASP A 174 -16.40 29.69 2.43
CA ASP A 174 -15.29 29.02 1.74
C ASP A 174 -13.93 29.28 2.40
N GLU A 175 -13.77 30.43 3.02
CA GLU A 175 -12.56 30.78 3.77
C GLU A 175 -12.44 29.93 5.03
N ASP A 176 -13.52 29.79 5.82
CA ASP A 176 -13.56 28.93 7.01
C ASP A 176 -13.23 27.48 6.64
N ILE A 177 -13.86 26.97 5.56
CA ILE A 177 -13.69 25.58 5.13
C ILE A 177 -12.25 25.30 4.67
N ARG A 178 -11.69 26.19 3.82
CA ARG A 178 -10.32 26.01 3.34
C ARG A 178 -9.26 26.19 4.46
N SER A 179 -9.58 27.02 5.46
CA SER A 179 -8.72 27.19 6.64
C SER A 179 -8.83 26.04 7.63
N TYR A 180 -9.92 25.28 7.61
CA TYR A 180 -10.07 24.04 8.38
C TYR A 180 -9.21 22.91 7.82
N PHE A 181 -9.06 22.81 6.49
CA PHE A 181 -8.17 21.84 5.87
C PHE A 181 -6.70 22.21 6.12
N THR A 182 -5.85 21.22 6.20
CA THR A 182 -4.39 21.42 6.16
C THR A 182 -3.92 21.76 4.75
N GLY A 183 -2.67 22.19 4.62
CA GLY A 183 -1.97 22.22 3.34
C GLY A 183 -1.83 20.81 2.73
N PRO A 184 -1.54 20.69 1.40
CA PRO A 184 -1.57 19.42 0.68
C PRO A 184 -0.69 18.32 1.30
N ALA A 185 0.51 18.65 1.75
CA ALA A 185 1.44 17.69 2.34
C ALA A 185 0.96 17.06 3.66
N HIS A 186 -0.05 17.64 4.32
CA HIS A 186 -0.54 17.20 5.63
C HIS A 186 -1.98 16.68 5.59
N LEU A 187 -2.62 16.60 4.41
CA LEU A 187 -4.02 16.17 4.29
C LEU A 187 -4.27 14.74 4.78
N ALA A 188 -3.30 13.85 4.70
CA ALA A 188 -3.42 12.50 5.24
C ALA A 188 -3.81 12.51 6.74
N TRP A 189 -3.13 13.33 7.51
CA TRP A 189 -3.37 13.44 8.98
C TRP A 189 -4.62 14.26 9.30
N HIS A 190 -4.99 15.22 8.46
CA HIS A 190 -6.31 15.86 8.56
C HIS A 190 -7.44 14.85 8.35
N ARG A 191 -7.35 14.01 7.32
CA ARG A 191 -8.31 12.94 6.99
C ARG A 191 -8.44 11.90 8.10
N MET A 192 -7.36 11.67 8.87
CA MET A 192 -7.34 10.79 10.04
C MET A 192 -7.75 11.48 11.35
N SER A 193 -8.20 12.73 11.33
CA SER A 193 -8.60 13.51 12.52
C SER A 193 -7.45 13.81 13.49
N ASN A 194 -6.22 13.97 12.98
CA ASN A 194 -5.05 14.27 13.81
C ASN A 194 -4.79 15.77 13.96
N ILE A 195 -4.92 16.53 12.85
CA ILE A 195 -4.59 17.97 12.82
C ILE A 195 -5.55 18.76 11.91
N ASP A 196 -5.85 19.99 12.30
CA ASP A 196 -6.62 20.96 11.53
C ASP A 196 -5.77 22.18 11.13
N GLY A 197 -6.03 22.76 9.97
CA GLY A 197 -5.58 24.08 9.54
C GLY A 197 -4.07 24.28 9.40
N PHE A 198 -3.25 23.24 9.66
CA PHE A 198 -1.80 23.36 9.57
C PHE A 198 -1.34 23.56 8.12
N ASP A 199 -0.49 24.55 7.88
CA ASP A 199 0.01 24.92 6.55
C ASP A 199 -1.11 25.25 5.52
N GLY A 200 -2.30 25.58 6.02
CA GLY A 200 -3.44 26.05 5.21
C GLY A 200 -3.41 27.59 5.00
N PRO A 201 -4.44 28.17 4.35
CA PRO A 201 -5.64 27.54 3.83
C PRO A 201 -5.42 26.75 2.54
N LEU A 202 -6.13 25.62 2.39
CA LEU A 202 -6.00 24.79 1.18
C LEU A 202 -6.48 25.55 -0.07
N PRO A 203 -5.66 25.66 -1.14
CA PRO A 203 -6.04 26.41 -2.33
C PRO A 203 -7.26 25.82 -3.06
N GLN A 204 -8.20 26.66 -3.51
CA GLN A 204 -9.38 26.19 -4.25
C GLN A 204 -8.99 25.44 -5.53
N GLY A 205 -8.01 25.96 -6.28
CA GLY A 205 -7.56 25.31 -7.51
C GLY A 205 -6.97 23.91 -7.27
N TRP A 206 -6.40 23.66 -6.09
CA TRP A 206 -5.95 22.34 -5.70
C TRP A 206 -7.14 21.39 -5.45
N ILE A 207 -8.16 21.85 -4.68
CA ILE A 207 -9.39 21.07 -4.44
C ILE A 207 -10.04 20.67 -5.77
N ASP A 208 -10.19 21.63 -6.69
CA ASP A 208 -10.82 21.40 -8.00
C ASP A 208 -10.02 20.41 -8.85
N ALA A 209 -8.68 20.52 -8.86
CA ALA A 209 -7.80 19.62 -9.59
C ALA A 209 -7.86 18.18 -9.05
N GLN A 210 -7.94 18.01 -7.72
CA GLN A 210 -8.04 16.70 -7.08
C GLN A 210 -9.35 15.98 -7.41
N VAL A 211 -10.44 16.70 -7.65
CA VAL A 211 -11.72 16.10 -8.13
C VAL A 211 -11.54 15.45 -9.50
N GLU A 212 -10.90 16.16 -10.43
CA GLU A 212 -10.69 15.62 -11.78
C GLU A 212 -9.68 14.48 -11.79
N LEU A 213 -8.66 14.54 -10.93
CA LEU A 213 -7.71 13.45 -10.73
C LEU A 213 -8.42 12.20 -10.17
N GLN A 214 -9.24 12.36 -9.13
CA GLN A 214 -9.96 11.24 -8.51
C GLN A 214 -10.92 10.55 -9.49
N LYS A 215 -11.61 11.30 -10.34
CA LYS A 215 -12.46 10.70 -11.38
C LYS A 215 -11.67 9.79 -12.32
N LYS A 216 -10.48 10.20 -12.74
CA LYS A 216 -9.60 9.38 -13.59
C LYS A 216 -9.10 8.13 -12.86
N ILE A 217 -8.70 8.27 -11.58
CA ILE A 217 -8.27 7.17 -10.73
C ILE A 217 -9.38 6.11 -10.66
N LEU A 218 -10.59 6.51 -10.23
CA LEU A 218 -11.72 5.60 -10.05
C LEU A 218 -12.17 4.95 -11.37
N GLU A 219 -12.18 5.69 -12.47
CA GLU A 219 -12.49 5.15 -13.80
C GLU A 219 -11.51 4.04 -14.20
N ARG A 220 -10.20 4.28 -14.01
CA ARG A 220 -9.16 3.32 -14.34
C ARG A 220 -9.21 2.10 -13.40
N GLU A 221 -9.33 2.29 -12.09
CA GLU A 221 -9.44 1.20 -11.12
C GLU A 221 -10.63 0.29 -11.42
N ARG A 222 -11.81 0.87 -11.62
CA ARG A 222 -13.03 0.11 -11.96
C ARG A 222 -12.92 -0.59 -13.31
N SER A 223 -12.25 0.00 -14.32
CA SER A 223 -12.03 -0.66 -15.61
C SER A 223 -11.17 -1.91 -15.52
N LEU A 224 -10.34 -2.02 -14.47
CA LEU A 224 -9.48 -3.15 -14.14
C LEU A 224 -10.09 -4.04 -13.03
N ASN A 225 -11.42 -4.00 -12.84
CA ASN A 225 -12.18 -4.76 -11.84
C ASN A 225 -11.72 -4.56 -10.39
N MET A 226 -11.16 -3.40 -10.07
CA MET A 226 -10.93 -3.00 -8.70
C MET A 226 -12.19 -2.34 -8.13
N LYS A 227 -12.38 -2.47 -6.82
CA LYS A 227 -13.45 -1.85 -6.04
C LYS A 227 -12.84 -0.84 -5.08
N PRO A 228 -12.70 0.43 -5.48
CA PRO A 228 -12.12 1.46 -4.64
C PRO A 228 -12.82 1.59 -3.28
N VAL A 229 -12.02 1.72 -2.22
CA VAL A 229 -12.51 2.02 -0.88
C VAL A 229 -12.59 3.53 -0.72
N LEU A 230 -13.78 4.08 -0.69
CA LEU A 230 -14.01 5.51 -0.50
C LEU A 230 -14.16 5.85 0.99
N PRO A 231 -13.85 7.09 1.42
CA PRO A 231 -14.05 7.48 2.82
C PRO A 231 -15.53 7.67 3.16
N ALA A 232 -15.85 7.61 4.46
CA ALA A 232 -17.10 8.10 5.01
C ALA A 232 -16.85 8.94 6.26
N PHE A 233 -17.90 9.51 6.84
CA PHE A 233 -17.78 10.40 7.98
C PHE A 233 -17.45 9.63 9.27
N SER A 234 -16.35 9.99 9.91
CA SER A 234 -15.88 9.38 11.17
C SER A 234 -16.20 10.20 12.43
N GLY A 235 -16.68 11.43 12.27
CA GLY A 235 -16.97 12.35 13.38
C GLY A 235 -16.13 13.63 13.38
N HIS A 236 -15.12 13.77 12.53
CA HIS A 236 -14.27 14.94 12.43
C HIS A 236 -15.01 16.14 11.84
N VAL A 237 -15.09 17.25 12.57
CA VAL A 237 -15.86 18.45 12.20
C VAL A 237 -15.06 19.74 12.40
N PRO A 238 -15.30 20.79 11.61
CA PRO A 238 -14.77 22.12 11.88
C PRO A 238 -15.23 22.66 13.25
N SER A 239 -14.38 23.41 13.95
CA SER A 239 -14.71 23.99 15.27
C SER A 239 -15.96 24.87 15.25
N GLN A 240 -16.23 25.57 14.15
CA GLN A 240 -17.40 26.45 13.96
C GLN A 240 -18.74 25.69 14.03
N ILE A 241 -18.75 24.38 13.78
CA ILE A 241 -19.96 23.55 13.90
C ILE A 241 -20.53 23.59 15.33
N LYS A 242 -19.67 23.75 16.35
CA LYS A 242 -20.10 23.90 17.74
C LYS A 242 -20.88 25.20 17.98
N GLU A 243 -20.54 26.26 17.26
CA GLU A 243 -21.24 27.55 17.36
C GLU A 243 -22.59 27.50 16.65
N ILE A 244 -22.64 26.84 15.48
CA ILE A 244 -23.86 26.67 14.69
C ILE A 244 -24.86 25.72 15.38
N TYR A 245 -24.35 24.67 16.00
CA TYR A 245 -25.12 23.65 16.72
C TYR A 245 -24.69 23.57 18.20
N PRO A 246 -25.06 24.52 19.07
CA PRO A 246 -24.58 24.57 20.45
C PRO A 246 -24.92 23.35 21.30
N SER A 247 -26.00 22.63 20.93
CA SER A 247 -26.43 21.40 21.60
C SER A 247 -25.68 20.15 21.14
N ALA A 248 -24.94 20.20 20.02
CA ALA A 248 -24.20 19.06 19.50
C ALA A 248 -23.09 18.63 20.48
N GLN A 249 -22.93 17.31 20.60
CA GLN A 249 -21.92 16.69 21.46
C GLN A 249 -20.57 16.67 20.74
N ILE A 250 -19.91 17.83 20.71
CA ILE A 250 -18.61 18.03 20.08
C ILE A 250 -17.56 18.21 21.16
N THR A 251 -16.52 17.39 21.10
CA THR A 251 -15.34 17.45 21.98
C THR A 251 -14.11 17.84 21.20
N ARG A 252 -13.19 18.56 21.84
CA ARG A 252 -11.86 18.85 21.31
C ARG A 252 -10.97 17.66 21.59
N VAL A 253 -10.28 17.16 20.55
CA VAL A 253 -9.38 16.01 20.67
C VAL A 253 -8.10 16.40 21.42
N LYS A 254 -7.46 15.45 22.08
CA LYS A 254 -6.14 15.67 22.71
C LYS A 254 -5.07 15.98 21.67
N GLY A 255 -4.00 16.68 22.08
CA GLY A 255 -2.90 17.03 21.19
C GLY A 255 -2.22 15.80 20.58
N TRP A 256 -1.91 15.88 19.30
CA TRP A 256 -1.23 14.86 18.50
C TRP A 256 0.16 15.35 18.08
N ALA A 257 1.17 14.48 18.18
CA ALA A 257 2.54 14.68 17.68
C ALA A 257 3.20 16.02 18.07
N GLY A 258 2.74 16.68 19.15
CA GLY A 258 3.27 17.96 19.62
C GLY A 258 2.80 19.18 18.82
N PHE A 259 1.78 19.05 17.98
CA PHE A 259 1.15 20.20 17.32
C PHE A 259 0.50 21.14 18.34
N PRO A 260 0.51 22.47 18.09
CA PRO A 260 -0.06 23.45 19.01
C PRO A 260 -1.59 23.39 19.06
N GLU A 261 -2.16 24.06 20.07
CA GLU A 261 -3.59 24.00 20.36
C GLU A 261 -4.51 24.45 19.23
N GLU A 262 -4.08 25.38 18.39
CA GLU A 262 -4.84 25.85 17.21
C GLU A 262 -5.06 24.78 16.16
N ASN A 263 -4.25 23.74 16.15
CA ASN A 263 -4.36 22.63 15.19
C ASN A 263 -5.11 21.40 15.74
N LEU A 264 -5.71 21.51 16.93
CA LEU A 264 -6.46 20.40 17.51
C LEU A 264 -7.82 20.21 16.84
N CYS A 265 -8.11 18.98 16.49
CA CYS A 265 -9.36 18.58 15.86
C CYS A 265 -10.57 18.62 16.80
N HIS A 266 -11.75 18.68 16.22
CA HIS A 266 -13.02 18.57 16.92
C HIS A 266 -13.78 17.34 16.44
N PHE A 267 -14.35 16.61 17.37
CA PHE A 267 -15.00 15.33 17.10
C PHE A 267 -16.46 15.36 17.58
N LEU A 268 -17.38 15.12 16.67
CA LEU A 268 -18.81 14.97 16.91
C LEU A 268 -19.09 13.53 17.36
N ALA A 269 -19.72 13.37 18.51
CA ALA A 269 -20.05 12.06 19.03
C ALA A 269 -20.95 11.27 18.06
N PRO A 270 -20.64 9.98 17.75
CA PRO A 270 -21.43 9.19 16.83
C PRO A 270 -22.90 9.02 17.23
N MET A 271 -23.21 9.16 18.53
CA MET A 271 -24.58 9.09 19.06
C MET A 271 -25.39 10.37 18.88
N ASP A 272 -24.80 11.46 18.41
CA ASP A 272 -25.52 12.72 18.14
C ASP A 272 -26.35 12.61 16.85
N SER A 273 -27.55 13.15 16.86
CA SER A 273 -28.43 13.14 15.68
C SER A 273 -27.83 13.89 14.47
N LEU A 274 -26.97 14.88 14.72
CA LEU A 274 -26.24 15.60 13.68
C LEU A 274 -25.27 14.71 12.94
N TYR A 275 -24.72 13.66 13.59
CA TYR A 275 -23.82 12.68 12.98
C TYR A 275 -24.49 11.98 11.78
N HIS A 276 -25.72 11.46 11.95
CA HIS A 276 -26.48 10.83 10.87
C HIS A 276 -26.77 11.78 9.71
N ARG A 277 -27.04 13.05 10.03
CA ARG A 277 -27.31 14.05 9.02
C ARG A 277 -26.06 14.33 8.17
N ILE A 278 -24.91 14.56 8.81
CA ILE A 278 -23.63 14.83 8.12
C ILE A 278 -23.21 13.61 7.31
N GLN A 279 -23.30 12.39 7.88
CA GLN A 279 -22.99 11.15 7.17
C GLN A 279 -23.80 11.01 5.87
N ARG A 280 -25.11 11.27 5.94
CA ARG A 280 -25.98 11.21 4.77
C ARG A 280 -25.56 12.24 3.71
N GLU A 281 -25.39 13.51 4.11
CA GLU A 281 -25.01 14.59 3.20
C GLU A 281 -23.65 14.30 2.54
N PHE A 282 -22.72 13.72 3.28
CA PHE A 282 -21.41 13.32 2.76
C PHE A 282 -21.51 12.19 1.73
N LEU A 283 -22.18 11.10 2.06
CA LEU A 283 -22.30 9.94 1.17
C LEU A 283 -23.12 10.26 -0.09
N GLU A 284 -24.19 11.05 0.02
CA GLU A 284 -24.98 11.51 -1.13
C GLU A 284 -24.11 12.35 -2.09
N GLU A 285 -23.33 13.30 -1.58
CA GLU A 285 -22.47 14.14 -2.41
C GLU A 285 -21.27 13.35 -2.97
N GLN A 286 -20.65 12.46 -2.18
CA GLN A 286 -19.59 11.59 -2.66
C GLN A 286 -20.06 10.69 -3.80
N THR A 287 -21.23 10.05 -3.63
CA THR A 287 -21.83 9.21 -4.68
C THR A 287 -22.15 10.02 -5.93
N ARG A 288 -22.62 11.26 -5.78
CA ARG A 288 -22.87 12.16 -6.91
C ARG A 288 -21.59 12.52 -7.69
N LEU A 289 -20.47 12.74 -6.99
CA LEU A 289 -19.19 13.13 -7.61
C LEU A 289 -18.42 11.94 -8.18
N PHE A 290 -18.37 10.83 -7.44
CA PHE A 290 -17.43 9.75 -7.64
C PHE A 290 -18.08 8.37 -7.84
N GLY A 291 -19.40 8.27 -7.69
CA GLY A 291 -20.07 6.97 -7.65
C GLY A 291 -19.82 6.24 -6.33
N THR A 292 -20.16 4.95 -6.30
CA THR A 292 -19.88 4.10 -5.13
C THR A 292 -19.58 2.67 -5.57
N ASP A 293 -18.74 2.00 -4.79
CA ASP A 293 -18.47 0.56 -4.85
C ASP A 293 -18.95 -0.11 -3.55
N HIS A 294 -19.76 0.62 -2.76
CA HIS A 294 -20.38 0.18 -1.51
C HIS A 294 -19.40 -0.15 -0.38
N ILE A 295 -18.12 0.26 -0.49
CA ILE A 295 -17.08 0.00 0.52
C ILE A 295 -16.59 1.35 1.05
N TYR A 296 -16.72 1.55 2.37
CA TYR A 296 -16.42 2.82 3.01
C TYR A 296 -15.42 2.66 4.14
N GLY A 297 -14.28 3.35 4.05
CA GLY A 297 -13.28 3.40 5.12
C GLY A 297 -13.70 4.38 6.22
N VAL A 298 -13.86 3.88 7.43
CA VAL A 298 -14.21 4.67 8.61
C VAL A 298 -13.44 4.15 9.81
N ASP A 299 -12.65 5.02 10.44
CA ASP A 299 -11.91 4.73 11.66
C ASP A 299 -12.36 5.71 12.76
N LEU A 300 -13.37 5.30 13.56
CA LEU A 300 -13.99 6.17 14.56
C LEU A 300 -13.03 6.62 15.66
N PHE A 301 -12.10 5.76 16.04
CA PHE A 301 -11.18 5.96 17.16
C PHE A 301 -9.74 5.71 16.74
N ASN A 302 -9.36 6.20 15.57
CA ASN A 302 -8.01 6.00 15.03
C ASN A 302 -6.94 6.42 16.07
N GLU A 303 -6.84 7.69 16.37
CA GLU A 303 -6.02 8.24 17.47
C GLU A 303 -6.86 9.19 18.37
N VAL A 304 -8.17 8.94 18.41
CA VAL A 304 -9.16 9.67 19.20
C VAL A 304 -9.68 8.75 20.29
N GLU A 305 -9.74 9.22 21.52
CA GLU A 305 -10.29 8.44 22.63
C GLU A 305 -11.81 8.27 22.50
N ALA A 306 -12.29 7.06 22.75
CA ALA A 306 -13.72 6.82 22.88
C ALA A 306 -14.31 7.60 24.07
N PRO A 307 -15.56 8.07 23.97
CA PRO A 307 -16.20 8.81 25.06
C PRO A 307 -16.38 7.95 26.33
N SER A 308 -16.40 6.64 26.18
CA SER A 308 -16.41 5.65 27.25
C SER A 308 -15.88 4.32 26.75
N TRP A 309 -15.18 3.60 27.58
CA TRP A 309 -14.70 2.24 27.34
C TRP A 309 -15.62 1.17 27.94
N ASP A 310 -16.85 1.54 28.27
CA ASP A 310 -17.89 0.58 28.64
C ASP A 310 -18.33 -0.21 27.41
N PRO A 311 -18.39 -1.57 27.48
CA PRO A 311 -18.74 -2.40 26.33
C PRO A 311 -20.08 -2.07 25.66
N GLN A 312 -21.09 -1.69 26.48
CA GLN A 312 -22.40 -1.32 25.93
C GLN A 312 -22.32 -0.01 25.14
N THR A 313 -21.56 0.99 25.64
CA THR A 313 -21.34 2.25 24.92
C THR A 313 -20.63 2.02 23.60
N LEU A 314 -19.59 1.18 23.56
CA LEU A 314 -18.87 0.84 22.33
C LEU A 314 -19.78 0.10 21.34
N SER A 315 -20.63 -0.80 21.81
CA SER A 315 -21.64 -1.49 21.03
C SER A 315 -22.65 -0.51 20.39
N ASP A 316 -23.16 0.44 21.18
CA ASP A 316 -24.13 1.43 20.69
C ASP A 316 -23.51 2.37 19.65
N ILE A 317 -22.26 2.80 19.87
CA ILE A 317 -21.51 3.65 18.94
C ILE A 317 -21.29 2.95 17.59
N SER A 318 -20.78 1.71 17.59
CA SER A 318 -20.50 1.00 16.33
C SER A 318 -21.77 0.67 15.56
N ARG A 319 -22.84 0.28 16.27
CA ARG A 319 -24.16 0.09 15.67
C ARG A 319 -24.64 1.37 15.01
N ASN A 320 -24.62 2.49 15.71
CA ASN A 320 -25.10 3.77 15.23
C ASN A 320 -24.30 4.27 14.03
N ALA A 321 -22.98 4.10 14.05
CA ALA A 321 -22.11 4.46 12.92
C ALA A 321 -22.45 3.64 11.67
N TYR A 322 -22.62 2.31 11.80
CA TYR A 322 -23.02 1.47 10.69
C TYR A 322 -24.43 1.81 10.19
N GLU A 323 -25.40 1.99 11.08
CA GLU A 323 -26.78 2.35 10.73
C GLU A 323 -26.84 3.69 9.96
N SER A 324 -25.97 4.64 10.31
CA SER A 324 -25.89 5.93 9.61
C SER A 324 -25.42 5.79 8.15
N MET A 325 -24.54 4.84 7.85
CA MET A 325 -24.11 4.52 6.49
C MET A 325 -25.15 3.69 5.74
N SER A 326 -25.65 2.62 6.36
CA SER A 326 -26.61 1.70 5.73
C SER A 326 -27.98 2.32 5.47
N ALA A 327 -28.33 3.38 6.18
CA ALA A 327 -29.53 4.19 5.90
C ALA A 327 -29.44 4.95 4.56
N VAL A 328 -28.22 5.23 4.08
CA VAL A 328 -27.98 5.87 2.79
C VAL A 328 -27.69 4.84 1.70
N ASP A 329 -26.85 3.88 2.03
CA ASP A 329 -26.46 2.79 1.14
C ASP A 329 -26.72 1.44 1.82
N PRO A 330 -27.82 0.75 1.49
CA PRO A 330 -28.15 -0.54 2.10
C PRO A 330 -27.11 -1.66 1.82
N GLU A 331 -26.29 -1.50 0.79
CA GLU A 331 -25.20 -2.41 0.45
C GLU A 331 -23.90 -2.11 1.19
N ALA A 332 -23.83 -1.01 1.93
CA ALA A 332 -22.62 -0.53 2.60
C ALA A 332 -21.87 -1.65 3.34
N LEU A 333 -20.58 -1.71 3.06
CA LEU A 333 -19.56 -2.47 3.76
C LEU A 333 -18.63 -1.49 4.46
N TRP A 334 -18.55 -1.55 5.78
CA TRP A 334 -17.67 -0.73 6.57
C TRP A 334 -16.27 -1.35 6.62
N LEU A 335 -15.27 -0.69 6.06
CA LEU A 335 -13.88 -1.10 6.21
C LEU A 335 -13.27 -0.36 7.41
N GLN A 336 -12.68 -1.12 8.33
CA GLN A 336 -12.08 -0.63 9.57
C GLN A 336 -10.64 -1.10 9.69
N MET A 337 -9.72 -0.20 9.98
CA MET A 337 -8.34 -0.55 10.33
C MET A 337 -8.28 -1.20 11.72
N GLY A 338 -7.60 -2.34 11.83
CA GLY A 338 -7.52 -3.13 13.05
C GLY A 338 -6.30 -2.83 13.94
N TRP A 339 -5.41 -1.88 13.55
CA TRP A 339 -4.18 -1.62 14.28
C TRP A 339 -4.42 -1.12 15.71
N MET A 340 -5.49 -0.38 15.95
CA MET A 340 -5.86 0.13 17.26
C MET A 340 -6.09 -1.00 18.27
N PHE A 341 -6.57 -2.16 17.85
CA PHE A 341 -6.89 -3.28 18.73
C PHE A 341 -5.65 -3.91 19.37
N TYR A 342 -4.47 -3.78 18.79
CA TYR A 342 -3.23 -4.21 19.42
C TYR A 342 -2.44 -3.05 20.05
N TYR A 343 -2.51 -1.86 19.46
CA TYR A 343 -1.74 -0.71 19.91
C TYR A 343 -2.22 -0.21 21.29
N ASP A 344 -3.52 -0.08 21.45
CA ASP A 344 -4.14 0.31 22.73
C ASP A 344 -4.89 -0.88 23.38
N SER A 345 -4.19 -2.00 23.51
CA SER A 345 -4.73 -3.23 24.11
C SER A 345 -5.20 -3.08 25.56
N ARG A 346 -4.82 -1.98 26.24
CA ARG A 346 -5.32 -1.65 27.57
C ARG A 346 -6.81 -1.29 27.55
N HIS A 347 -7.25 -0.56 26.54
CA HIS A 347 -8.65 -0.16 26.36
C HIS A 347 -9.39 -1.12 25.43
N TRP A 348 -8.75 -1.57 24.36
CA TRP A 348 -9.30 -2.56 23.44
C TRP A 348 -9.06 -3.98 23.96
N THR A 349 -9.72 -4.27 25.09
CA THR A 349 -9.75 -5.65 25.62
C THR A 349 -10.56 -6.56 24.70
N PRO A 350 -10.37 -7.90 24.75
CA PRO A 350 -11.20 -8.81 23.96
C PRO A 350 -12.71 -8.61 24.12
N GLU A 351 -13.16 -8.26 25.33
CA GLU A 351 -14.56 -7.94 25.64
C GLU A 351 -15.03 -6.69 24.88
N ASN A 352 -14.23 -5.62 24.91
CA ASN A 352 -14.53 -4.37 24.23
C ASN A 352 -14.53 -4.53 22.70
N ILE A 353 -13.56 -5.24 22.15
CA ILE A 353 -13.51 -5.55 20.70
C ILE A 353 -14.74 -6.37 20.31
N LYS A 354 -15.09 -7.39 21.10
CA LYS A 354 -16.27 -8.22 20.84
C LYS A 354 -17.57 -7.40 20.87
N ALA A 355 -17.75 -6.54 21.87
CA ALA A 355 -18.91 -5.68 21.98
C ALA A 355 -19.03 -4.73 20.78
N TYR A 356 -17.93 -4.13 20.38
CA TYR A 356 -17.84 -3.20 19.25
C TYR A 356 -18.17 -3.91 17.91
N LEU A 357 -17.53 -5.02 17.63
CA LEU A 357 -17.70 -5.73 16.34
C LEU A 357 -19.03 -6.49 16.23
N SER A 358 -19.52 -7.06 17.34
CA SER A 358 -20.76 -7.85 17.31
C SER A 358 -22.04 -6.98 17.23
N ALA A 359 -21.93 -5.68 17.40
CA ALA A 359 -23.05 -4.75 17.26
C ALA A 359 -23.40 -4.43 15.80
N VAL A 360 -22.48 -4.69 14.89
CA VAL A 360 -22.68 -4.57 13.43
C VAL A 360 -23.13 -5.91 12.88
N PRO A 361 -24.09 -5.96 11.94
CA PRO A 361 -24.52 -7.22 11.33
C PRO A 361 -23.34 -8.01 10.75
N GLN A 362 -23.40 -9.33 10.86
CA GLN A 362 -22.35 -10.21 10.35
C GLN A 362 -22.08 -9.98 8.87
N GLY A 363 -20.80 -9.83 8.50
CA GLY A 363 -20.35 -9.58 7.14
C GLY A 363 -20.46 -8.12 6.69
N LYS A 364 -20.79 -7.18 7.59
CA LYS A 364 -20.98 -5.77 7.26
C LYS A 364 -19.86 -4.86 7.79
N VAL A 365 -18.93 -5.38 8.57
CA VAL A 365 -17.66 -4.72 8.86
C VAL A 365 -16.51 -5.60 8.39
N LEU A 366 -15.61 -5.06 7.58
CA LEU A 366 -14.42 -5.70 7.05
C LEU A 366 -13.20 -5.15 7.78
N LEU A 367 -12.47 -6.03 8.48
CA LEU A 367 -11.32 -5.62 9.27
C LEU A 367 -10.03 -5.77 8.43
N LEU A 368 -9.12 -4.82 8.58
CA LEU A 368 -7.73 -4.98 8.15
C LEU A 368 -6.93 -5.48 9.36
N ASP A 369 -6.48 -6.73 9.35
CA ASP A 369 -5.50 -7.23 10.32
C ASP A 369 -4.14 -6.66 9.95
N TYR A 370 -3.83 -5.52 10.51
CA TYR A 370 -3.08 -4.42 9.94
C TYR A 370 -1.57 -4.65 9.82
N TYR A 371 -0.99 -5.52 10.67
CA TYR A 371 0.46 -5.54 10.86
C TYR A 371 0.98 -6.98 11.02
N LEU A 372 0.79 -7.79 9.98
CA LEU A 372 1.06 -9.23 10.01
C LEU A 372 2.51 -9.57 10.40
N GLU A 373 3.50 -8.76 10.02
CA GLU A 373 4.90 -9.02 10.35
C GLU A 373 5.24 -8.77 11.83
N ASN A 374 4.34 -8.15 12.60
CA ASN A 374 4.52 -7.91 14.03
C ASN A 374 3.51 -8.69 14.87
N THR A 375 2.21 -8.56 14.59
CA THR A 375 1.15 -9.17 15.38
C THR A 375 0.03 -9.69 14.48
N LEU A 376 -0.67 -10.73 14.94
CA LEU A 376 -1.85 -11.29 14.30
C LEU A 376 -3.03 -11.07 15.25
N VAL A 377 -3.82 -10.03 15.02
CA VAL A 377 -4.94 -9.67 15.91
C VAL A 377 -6.03 -10.74 15.88
N TRP A 378 -6.21 -11.41 14.74
CA TRP A 378 -7.17 -12.49 14.61
C TRP A 378 -6.99 -13.60 15.65
N LYS A 379 -5.74 -13.89 16.08
CA LYS A 379 -5.43 -14.90 17.11
C LYS A 379 -5.95 -14.53 18.51
N HIS A 380 -6.14 -13.25 18.78
CA HIS A 380 -6.56 -12.73 20.07
C HIS A 380 -8.04 -12.34 20.11
N THR A 381 -8.74 -12.46 18.97
CA THR A 381 -10.12 -12.01 18.79
C THR A 381 -11.02 -13.11 18.22
N GLU A 382 -10.69 -14.40 18.40
CA GLU A 382 -11.46 -15.51 17.83
C GLU A 382 -11.78 -15.25 16.34
N SER A 383 -10.76 -14.89 15.54
CA SER A 383 -10.91 -14.46 14.14
C SER A 383 -11.94 -13.33 13.98
N PHE A 384 -11.74 -12.23 14.74
CA PHE A 384 -12.61 -11.06 14.74
C PHE A 384 -14.09 -11.38 15.00
N TYR A 385 -14.33 -12.42 15.83
CA TYR A 385 -15.66 -12.89 16.19
C TYR A 385 -16.55 -13.18 14.97
N GLY A 386 -15.91 -13.67 13.88
CA GLY A 386 -16.57 -14.08 12.65
C GLY A 386 -16.79 -12.94 11.63
N GLN A 387 -16.50 -11.69 11.93
CA GLN A 387 -16.51 -10.64 10.91
C GLN A 387 -15.40 -10.88 9.86
N PRO A 388 -15.63 -10.59 8.57
CA PRO A 388 -14.62 -10.78 7.55
C PRO A 388 -13.38 -9.90 7.80
N TYR A 389 -12.22 -10.42 7.45
CA TYR A 389 -10.96 -9.67 7.57
C TYR A 389 -9.99 -9.97 6.44
N ILE A 390 -9.07 -9.04 6.23
CA ILE A 390 -7.96 -9.10 5.30
C ILE A 390 -6.67 -9.05 6.12
N LEU A 391 -5.77 -10.02 5.89
CA LEU A 391 -4.45 -10.05 6.50
C LEU A 391 -3.53 -9.06 5.78
N CYS A 392 -3.00 -8.05 6.46
CA CYS A 392 -2.24 -6.97 5.85
C CYS A 392 -0.78 -6.92 6.32
N TYR A 393 0.12 -6.78 5.37
CA TYR A 393 1.53 -6.49 5.56
C TYR A 393 1.72 -4.96 5.61
N LEU A 394 2.33 -4.42 6.66
CA LEU A 394 2.62 -2.99 6.77
C LEU A 394 3.90 -2.63 5.98
N GLY A 395 5.01 -3.26 6.28
CA GLY A 395 6.28 -3.15 5.56
C GLY A 395 6.97 -1.80 5.58
N ASN A 396 6.21 -0.72 5.44
CA ASN A 396 6.71 0.65 5.55
C ASN A 396 5.91 1.41 6.61
N PHE A 397 6.59 1.89 7.64
CA PHE A 397 6.03 2.66 8.73
C PHE A 397 6.65 4.06 8.75
N GLY A 398 5.82 5.11 8.74
CA GLY A 398 6.27 6.50 8.81
C GLY A 398 7.17 6.93 7.64
N GLY A 399 7.00 6.36 6.45
CA GLY A 399 7.82 6.67 5.29
C GLY A 399 9.29 6.26 5.43
N ASN A 400 9.63 5.25 6.24
CA ASN A 400 11.00 4.81 6.43
C ASN A 400 11.66 4.32 5.13
N THR A 401 12.99 4.48 5.04
CA THR A 401 13.79 4.09 3.87
C THR A 401 14.82 2.99 4.16
N ARG A 402 14.74 2.34 5.33
CA ARG A 402 15.72 1.29 5.68
C ARG A 402 15.31 -0.07 5.10
N LEU A 403 16.33 -0.94 4.91
CA LEU A 403 16.09 -2.36 4.63
C LEU A 403 15.44 -3.02 5.85
N SER A 404 14.18 -3.38 5.73
CA SER A 404 13.38 -4.00 6.78
C SER A 404 12.29 -4.88 6.21
N GLY A 405 11.82 -5.80 7.01
CA GLY A 405 10.82 -6.80 6.68
C GLY A 405 11.09 -8.07 7.46
N HIS A 406 10.14 -8.97 7.50
CA HIS A 406 10.28 -10.28 8.10
C HIS A 406 9.97 -11.34 7.05
N PHE A 407 10.85 -11.51 6.04
CA PHE A 407 10.53 -12.31 4.86
C PHE A 407 10.00 -13.71 5.25
N ARG A 408 10.79 -14.51 5.97
CA ARG A 408 10.39 -15.88 6.35
C ARG A 408 9.19 -15.89 7.30
N GLN A 409 9.17 -15.01 8.29
CA GLN A 409 8.06 -14.91 9.23
C GLN A 409 6.77 -14.46 8.54
N THR A 410 6.85 -13.56 7.56
CA THR A 410 5.71 -13.15 6.75
C THR A 410 5.13 -14.34 6.00
N SER A 411 5.99 -15.16 5.36
CA SER A 411 5.56 -16.39 4.71
C SER A 411 4.84 -17.34 5.67
N GLU A 412 5.49 -17.67 6.79
CA GLU A 412 4.94 -18.56 7.81
C GLU A 412 3.58 -18.08 8.34
N ARG A 413 3.44 -16.77 8.58
CA ARG A 413 2.20 -16.19 9.12
C ARG A 413 1.07 -16.15 8.10
N ILE A 414 1.38 -15.93 6.82
CA ILE A 414 0.39 -16.03 5.75
C ILE A 414 -0.15 -17.47 5.67
N GLU A 415 0.74 -18.46 5.63
CA GLU A 415 0.32 -19.87 5.55
C GLU A 415 -0.44 -20.31 6.81
N ASP A 416 0.00 -19.88 8.00
CA ASP A 416 -0.73 -20.14 9.25
C ASP A 416 -2.13 -19.50 9.24
N THR A 417 -2.25 -18.27 8.76
CA THR A 417 -3.54 -17.59 8.70
C THR A 417 -4.49 -18.27 7.70
N PHE A 418 -4.00 -18.66 6.53
CA PHE A 418 -4.83 -19.38 5.55
C PHE A 418 -5.26 -20.77 6.03
N ALA A 419 -4.44 -21.41 6.86
CA ALA A 419 -4.77 -22.73 7.45
C ALA A 419 -5.68 -22.64 8.68
N ASN A 420 -5.54 -21.61 9.51
CA ASN A 420 -6.09 -21.56 10.87
C ASN A 420 -6.91 -20.29 11.18
N GLY A 421 -6.91 -19.28 10.31
CA GLY A 421 -7.55 -17.98 10.53
C GLY A 421 -9.08 -17.98 10.41
N GLY A 422 -9.67 -19.09 9.94
CA GLY A 422 -11.10 -19.24 9.73
C GLY A 422 -11.55 -18.84 8.32
N ASP A 423 -12.73 -19.31 7.93
CA ASP A 423 -13.34 -19.05 6.60
C ASP A 423 -13.65 -17.56 6.37
N ASN A 424 -13.59 -16.74 7.41
CA ASN A 424 -13.79 -15.30 7.36
C ASN A 424 -12.50 -14.51 7.11
N CYS A 425 -11.34 -15.16 6.98
CA CYS A 425 -10.17 -14.58 6.33
C CYS A 425 -10.42 -14.54 4.82
N ILE A 426 -10.90 -13.42 4.31
CA ILE A 426 -11.32 -13.31 2.90
C ILE A 426 -10.24 -12.71 1.99
N GLY A 427 -9.12 -12.27 2.54
CA GLY A 427 -8.13 -11.57 1.75
C GLY A 427 -6.75 -11.45 2.37
N ILE A 428 -5.85 -10.97 1.52
CA ILE A 428 -4.50 -10.53 1.88
C ILE A 428 -4.28 -9.12 1.33
N GLY A 429 -3.36 -8.35 1.92
CA GLY A 429 -3.10 -7.01 1.44
C GLY A 429 -1.90 -6.34 2.04
N SER A 430 -1.78 -5.05 1.79
CA SER A 430 -0.77 -4.21 2.41
C SER A 430 -1.32 -2.85 2.79
N THR A 431 -0.88 -2.40 3.96
CA THR A 431 -1.23 -1.11 4.57
C THR A 431 0.00 -0.20 4.66
N LEU A 432 0.90 -0.27 3.69
CA LEU A 432 2.14 0.52 3.68
C LEU A 432 1.86 2.02 3.86
N GLU A 433 2.70 2.69 4.65
CA GLU A 433 2.56 4.13 4.89
C GLU A 433 3.29 4.99 3.88
N GLY A 434 4.18 4.42 3.08
CA GLY A 434 4.90 5.13 2.03
C GLY A 434 5.57 4.18 1.05
N PHE A 435 5.83 4.67 -0.16
CA PHE A 435 6.63 3.98 -1.17
C PHE A 435 8.10 4.31 -0.97
N GLY A 436 8.78 3.51 -0.23
CA GLY A 436 10.21 3.60 -0.08
C GLY A 436 10.88 2.44 -0.81
N VAL A 437 11.86 1.89 -0.15
CA VAL A 437 12.57 0.67 -0.53
C VAL A 437 11.72 -0.59 -0.25
N ASN A 438 12.25 -1.77 -0.55
CA ASN A 438 11.63 -3.06 -0.22
C ASN A 438 10.40 -3.45 -1.05
N GLN A 439 10.26 -2.92 -2.28
CA GLN A 439 9.14 -3.25 -3.16
C GLN A 439 8.89 -4.76 -3.29
N PHE A 440 9.95 -5.57 -3.36
CA PHE A 440 9.84 -7.02 -3.53
C PHE A 440 9.04 -7.70 -2.41
N MET A 441 9.02 -7.15 -1.20
CA MET A 441 8.22 -7.67 -0.10
C MET A 441 6.72 -7.54 -0.39
N PHE A 442 6.29 -6.43 -1.00
CA PHE A 442 4.90 -6.21 -1.39
C PHE A 442 4.51 -7.10 -2.57
N GLU A 443 5.40 -7.25 -3.57
CA GLU A 443 5.20 -8.23 -4.65
C GLU A 443 5.04 -9.66 -4.10
N TYR A 444 5.89 -10.04 -3.14
CA TYR A 444 5.83 -11.35 -2.50
C TYR A 444 4.49 -11.58 -1.79
N VAL A 445 4.01 -10.60 -1.02
CA VAL A 445 2.73 -10.69 -0.31
C VAL A 445 1.57 -10.89 -1.29
N PHE A 446 1.54 -10.15 -2.39
CA PHE A 446 0.49 -10.32 -3.40
C PHE A 446 0.63 -11.62 -4.21
N ASP A 447 1.85 -12.08 -4.48
CA ASP A 447 2.08 -13.39 -5.13
C ASP A 447 1.54 -14.55 -4.25
N LYS A 448 1.56 -14.42 -2.91
CA LYS A 448 0.95 -15.40 -1.97
C LYS A 448 -0.58 -15.46 -2.04
N ALA A 449 -1.24 -14.49 -2.66
CA ALA A 449 -2.68 -14.54 -2.92
C ALA A 449 -3.05 -15.59 -3.98
N TRP A 450 -2.07 -16.14 -4.71
CA TRP A 450 -2.27 -17.03 -5.85
C TRP A 450 -1.64 -18.40 -5.61
N GLU A 451 -2.31 -19.45 -6.04
CA GLU A 451 -1.85 -20.85 -5.86
C GLU A 451 -0.84 -21.23 -6.96
N THR A 452 0.39 -20.74 -6.82
CA THR A 452 1.47 -21.00 -7.81
C THR A 452 2.24 -22.28 -7.55
N GLY A 453 2.14 -22.85 -6.36
CA GLY A 453 2.94 -24.01 -5.90
C GLY A 453 4.43 -23.72 -5.72
N MET A 454 4.85 -22.45 -5.80
CA MET A 454 6.24 -22.02 -5.72
C MET A 454 6.71 -21.96 -4.26
N THR A 455 7.87 -22.54 -3.98
CA THR A 455 8.53 -22.40 -2.68
C THR A 455 9.17 -21.02 -2.52
N ASP A 456 9.41 -20.59 -1.28
CA ASP A 456 10.05 -19.31 -1.00
C ASP A 456 11.45 -19.20 -1.64
N ASP A 457 12.24 -20.27 -1.61
CA ASP A 457 13.59 -20.28 -2.18
C ASP A 457 13.55 -20.21 -3.72
N GLU A 458 12.57 -20.84 -4.36
CA GLU A 458 12.35 -20.69 -5.81
C GLU A 458 11.91 -19.26 -6.15
N TRP A 459 11.03 -18.68 -5.34
CA TRP A 459 10.58 -17.30 -5.53
C TRP A 459 11.75 -16.31 -5.43
N ILE A 460 12.60 -16.44 -4.40
CA ILE A 460 13.81 -15.61 -4.23
C ILE A 460 14.77 -15.79 -5.43
N SER A 461 14.99 -17.02 -5.90
CA SER A 461 15.84 -17.27 -7.06
C SER A 461 15.33 -16.58 -8.31
N ARG A 462 14.02 -16.70 -8.58
CA ARG A 462 13.38 -16.01 -9.73
C ARG A 462 13.36 -14.49 -9.55
N LEU A 463 13.20 -13.99 -8.33
CA LEU A 463 13.35 -12.56 -8.04
C LEU A 463 14.74 -12.08 -8.44
N SER A 464 15.79 -12.76 -7.96
CA SER A 464 17.17 -12.43 -8.28
C SER A 464 17.39 -12.36 -9.80
N ASP A 465 16.99 -13.42 -10.53
CA ASP A 465 17.19 -13.51 -11.98
C ASP A 465 16.52 -12.38 -12.75
N ARG A 466 15.26 -12.05 -12.42
CA ARG A 466 14.55 -10.98 -13.12
C ARG A 466 15.08 -9.57 -12.78
N ARG A 467 15.67 -9.39 -11.59
CA ARG A 467 16.26 -8.11 -11.21
C ARG A 467 17.59 -7.83 -11.92
N ILE A 468 18.38 -8.87 -12.19
CA ILE A 468 19.65 -8.74 -12.91
C ILE A 468 19.53 -9.08 -14.41
N GLY A 469 18.42 -9.69 -14.84
CA GLY A 469 18.12 -10.00 -16.23
C GLY A 469 18.65 -11.34 -16.76
N HIS A 470 19.29 -12.15 -15.94
CA HIS A 470 19.80 -13.48 -16.27
C HIS A 470 19.93 -14.34 -15.03
N GLU A 471 20.19 -15.63 -15.21
CA GLU A 471 20.48 -16.54 -14.09
C GLU A 471 21.92 -16.37 -13.61
N ASP A 472 22.10 -16.10 -12.32
CA ASP A 472 23.43 -16.01 -11.70
C ASP A 472 23.40 -16.63 -10.30
N PRO A 473 24.24 -17.65 -10.01
CA PRO A 473 24.25 -18.33 -8.74
C PRO A 473 24.75 -17.45 -7.58
N VAL A 474 25.61 -16.45 -7.84
CA VAL A 474 26.12 -15.53 -6.81
C VAL A 474 25.02 -14.58 -6.41
N ALA A 475 24.28 -14.02 -7.38
CA ALA A 475 23.14 -13.16 -7.11
C ALA A 475 22.02 -13.90 -6.37
N ARG A 476 21.68 -15.12 -6.78
CA ARG A 476 20.69 -15.97 -6.08
C ARG A 476 21.05 -16.21 -4.62
N GLU A 477 22.31 -16.53 -4.32
CA GLU A 477 22.78 -16.73 -2.95
C GLU A 477 22.81 -15.42 -2.15
N ALA A 478 23.18 -14.31 -2.78
CA ALA A 478 23.15 -12.98 -2.17
C ALA A 478 21.71 -12.58 -1.78
N TRP A 479 20.73 -12.75 -2.67
CA TRP A 479 19.33 -12.48 -2.38
C TRP A 479 18.77 -13.40 -1.30
N LYS A 480 19.13 -14.70 -1.31
CA LYS A 480 18.76 -15.61 -0.23
C LYS A 480 19.34 -15.16 1.11
N SER A 481 20.61 -14.76 1.13
CA SER A 481 21.27 -14.23 2.32
C SER A 481 20.64 -12.93 2.82
N LEU A 482 20.19 -12.04 1.92
CA LEU A 482 19.41 -10.85 2.27
C LEU A 482 18.13 -11.23 3.01
N CYS A 483 17.34 -12.13 2.43
CA CYS A 483 16.07 -12.57 3.03
C CYS A 483 16.26 -13.26 4.38
N ASP A 484 17.31 -14.07 4.52
CA ASP A 484 17.56 -14.89 5.71
C ASP A 484 18.31 -14.15 6.84
N SER A 485 19.04 -13.05 6.53
CA SER A 485 19.94 -12.40 7.49
C SER A 485 19.68 -10.90 7.68
N VAL A 486 19.04 -10.21 6.72
CA VAL A 486 18.81 -8.76 6.75
C VAL A 486 17.32 -8.47 6.91
N TYR A 487 16.48 -9.12 6.12
CA TYR A 487 15.03 -9.01 6.21
C TYR A 487 14.45 -9.91 7.32
N ILE A 488 14.98 -9.75 8.54
CA ILE A 488 14.64 -10.52 9.75
C ILE A 488 13.98 -9.66 10.84
N GLY A 489 13.74 -8.37 10.57
CA GLY A 489 13.16 -7.43 11.51
C GLY A 489 12.11 -6.54 10.83
N GLY A 490 10.92 -6.44 11.44
CA GLY A 490 9.87 -5.52 10.98
C GLY A 490 10.26 -4.05 11.16
N ALA A 491 9.70 -3.19 10.35
CA ALA A 491 9.74 -1.75 10.56
C ALA A 491 8.86 -1.43 11.79
N PHE A 492 9.49 -1.04 12.90
CA PHE A 492 8.74 -0.64 14.08
C PHE A 492 8.46 0.87 14.12
N SER A 493 9.18 1.65 13.34
CA SER A 493 9.06 3.11 13.28
C SER A 493 9.60 3.62 11.95
N SER A 494 9.38 4.89 11.66
CA SER A 494 9.97 5.58 10.51
C SER A 494 11.49 5.73 10.67
N GLN A 495 12.20 4.60 10.64
CA GLN A 495 13.65 4.57 10.87
C GLN A 495 14.41 4.86 9.59
N THR A 496 15.38 5.77 9.71
CA THR A 496 16.37 6.04 8.66
C THR A 496 17.78 5.87 9.23
N PRO A 497 18.80 5.62 8.40
CA PRO A 497 20.18 5.67 8.84
C PRO A 497 20.53 7.02 9.47
N LEU A 498 21.44 7.06 10.46
CA LEU A 498 21.86 8.31 11.11
C LEU A 498 22.50 9.31 10.16
N SER A 499 23.07 8.87 9.06
CA SER A 499 23.56 9.74 7.98
C SER A 499 22.47 10.63 7.38
N CYS A 500 21.21 10.21 7.44
CA CYS A 500 20.04 10.96 6.97
C CYS A 500 19.34 11.73 8.11
N ALA A 501 19.81 11.64 9.35
CA ALA A 501 19.17 12.21 10.52
C ALA A 501 19.84 13.52 10.95
N ARG A 502 19.12 14.31 11.76
CA ARG A 502 19.69 15.50 12.37
C ARG A 502 20.91 15.12 13.23
N PRO A 503 22.08 15.77 13.08
CA PRO A 503 23.27 15.45 13.84
C PRO A 503 23.06 15.51 15.35
N CYS A 504 23.57 14.49 16.06
CA CYS A 504 23.63 14.45 17.52
C CYS A 504 24.86 13.66 17.96
N LEU A 505 25.44 14.01 19.12
CA LEU A 505 26.65 13.34 19.61
C LEU A 505 26.39 11.93 20.10
N GLU A 506 25.21 11.62 20.59
CA GLU A 506 24.85 10.30 21.09
C GLU A 506 23.38 10.02 20.97
N GLY A 507 23.02 8.74 20.94
CA GLY A 507 21.66 8.30 20.80
C GLY A 507 21.06 8.72 19.45
N PHE A 508 19.86 9.25 19.50
CA PHE A 508 19.14 9.84 18.37
C PHE A 508 18.35 11.05 18.90
N TRP A 509 18.27 12.11 18.11
CA TRP A 509 17.56 13.32 18.54
C TRP A 509 16.03 13.15 18.50
N HIS A 510 15.53 12.16 17.75
CA HIS A 510 14.12 11.83 17.61
C HIS A 510 13.94 10.32 17.43
N TRP A 511 12.82 9.77 17.85
CA TRP A 511 12.52 8.33 17.78
C TRP A 511 12.53 7.76 16.35
N THR A 512 12.36 8.59 15.34
CA THR A 512 12.43 8.19 13.91
C THR A 512 13.85 7.99 13.40
N ALA A 513 14.87 8.40 14.13
CA ALA A 513 16.28 8.31 13.76
C ALA A 513 17.02 7.21 14.54
N ILE A 514 16.38 6.05 14.73
CA ILE A 514 16.96 4.92 15.43
C ILE A 514 17.87 4.15 14.47
N HIS A 515 19.12 3.94 14.87
CA HIS A 515 20.13 3.22 14.07
C HIS A 515 20.30 1.75 14.44
N ASN A 516 19.47 1.24 15.34
CA ASN A 516 19.61 -0.14 15.83
C ASN A 516 19.07 -1.12 14.77
N VAL A 517 19.98 -1.74 14.01
CA VAL A 517 19.67 -2.82 13.08
C VAL A 517 19.80 -4.18 13.76
N ARG A 518 18.97 -5.15 13.37
CA ARG A 518 18.93 -6.50 13.96
C ARG A 518 19.87 -7.48 13.29
N TYR A 519 20.72 -7.03 12.39
CA TYR A 519 21.68 -7.84 11.64
C TYR A 519 23.09 -7.26 11.78
N ASP A 520 24.10 -8.09 11.49
CA ASP A 520 25.50 -7.67 11.45
C ASP A 520 25.78 -6.93 10.13
N ASN A 521 26.29 -5.68 10.22
CA ASN A 521 26.60 -4.87 9.04
C ASN A 521 27.69 -5.50 8.16
N ALA A 522 28.64 -6.27 8.73
CA ALA A 522 29.63 -6.97 7.92
C ALA A 522 29.00 -8.03 7.01
N THR A 523 27.88 -8.62 7.42
CA THR A 523 27.09 -9.51 6.57
C THR A 523 26.45 -8.75 5.41
N LEU A 524 25.84 -7.59 5.67
CA LEU A 524 25.26 -6.74 4.60
C LEU A 524 26.34 -6.28 3.60
N VAL A 525 27.50 -5.88 4.08
CA VAL A 525 28.65 -5.48 3.23
C VAL A 525 29.10 -6.65 2.34
N ARG A 526 29.22 -7.87 2.87
CA ARG A 526 29.59 -9.05 2.06
C ARG A 526 28.55 -9.36 0.97
N ILE A 527 27.26 -9.24 1.30
CA ILE A 527 26.17 -9.42 0.33
C ILE A 527 26.26 -8.36 -0.77
N TRP A 528 26.45 -7.10 -0.39
CA TRP A 528 26.60 -5.99 -1.34
C TRP A 528 27.82 -6.19 -2.26
N GLN A 529 28.96 -6.56 -1.70
CA GLN A 529 30.18 -6.89 -2.48
C GLN A 529 29.94 -8.02 -3.47
N ALA A 530 29.24 -9.09 -3.06
CA ALA A 530 28.89 -10.19 -3.96
C ALA A 530 27.99 -9.74 -5.12
N LEU A 531 27.03 -8.86 -4.84
CA LEU A 531 26.17 -8.30 -5.90
C LEU A 531 26.93 -7.36 -6.84
N LEU A 532 27.90 -6.58 -6.34
CA LEU A 532 28.72 -5.68 -7.18
C LEU A 532 29.56 -6.45 -8.22
N ASP A 533 29.90 -7.72 -7.95
CA ASP A 533 30.63 -8.57 -8.88
C ASP A 533 29.76 -9.20 -9.98
N VAL A 534 28.41 -9.06 -9.88
CA VAL A 534 27.47 -9.59 -10.87
C VAL A 534 27.34 -8.61 -12.03
N PRO A 535 27.57 -9.05 -13.28
CA PRO A 535 27.46 -8.16 -14.45
C PRO A 535 26.00 -7.92 -14.81
N SER A 536 25.48 -6.73 -14.52
CA SER A 536 24.15 -6.29 -14.96
C SER A 536 24.10 -4.77 -15.10
N GLU A 537 23.35 -4.28 -16.08
CA GLU A 537 23.06 -2.87 -16.32
C GLU A 537 21.57 -2.56 -16.14
N ARG A 538 20.77 -3.54 -15.64
CA ARG A 538 19.34 -3.34 -15.44
C ARG A 538 19.05 -2.30 -14.39
N ASP A 539 18.06 -1.45 -14.64
CA ASP A 539 17.60 -0.42 -13.71
C ASP A 539 17.26 -0.99 -12.32
N THR A 540 16.56 -2.12 -12.28
CA THR A 540 16.23 -2.83 -11.03
C THR A 540 17.47 -3.30 -10.26
N TYR A 541 18.52 -3.75 -10.96
CA TYR A 541 19.79 -4.13 -10.33
C TYR A 541 20.52 -2.89 -9.78
N ILE A 542 20.58 -1.80 -10.55
CA ILE A 542 21.21 -0.54 -10.10
C ILE A 542 20.49 -0.01 -8.86
N PHE A 543 19.15 -0.03 -8.85
CA PHE A 543 18.36 0.31 -7.66
C PHE A 543 18.79 -0.53 -6.45
N ASP A 544 18.90 -1.85 -6.59
CA ASP A 544 19.28 -2.73 -5.49
C ASP A 544 20.68 -2.45 -4.96
N ILE A 545 21.65 -2.24 -5.85
CA ILE A 545 23.03 -1.90 -5.48
C ILE A 545 23.07 -0.60 -4.68
N VAL A 546 22.35 0.43 -5.13
CA VAL A 546 22.29 1.73 -4.44
C VAL A 546 21.57 1.58 -3.09
N ASN A 547 20.44 0.90 -3.07
CA ASN A 547 19.65 0.71 -1.86
C ASN A 547 20.42 -0.05 -0.76
N ILE A 548 21.03 -1.18 -1.12
CA ILE A 548 21.81 -1.99 -0.18
C ILE A 548 23.06 -1.24 0.27
N GLY A 549 23.76 -0.59 -0.65
CA GLY A 549 24.98 0.15 -0.38
C GLY A 549 24.76 1.37 0.52
N THR A 550 23.73 2.17 0.26
CA THR A 550 23.40 3.32 1.12
C THR A 550 23.05 2.88 2.55
N GLN A 551 22.37 1.74 2.71
CA GLN A 551 22.12 1.18 4.04
C GLN A 551 23.42 0.71 4.71
N ALA A 552 24.30 0.00 4.00
CA ALA A 552 25.55 -0.52 4.54
C ALA A 552 26.48 0.62 4.99
N LEU A 553 26.64 1.66 4.15
CA LEU A 553 27.44 2.84 4.44
C LEU A 553 26.81 3.69 5.56
N GLY A 554 25.49 3.84 5.57
CA GLY A 554 24.75 4.52 6.63
C GLY A 554 24.90 3.85 8.00
N ASN A 555 24.92 2.50 8.05
CA ASN A 555 25.22 1.75 9.25
C ASN A 555 26.66 2.00 9.73
N HIS A 556 27.62 2.06 8.81
CA HIS A 556 29.01 2.37 9.12
C HIS A 556 29.18 3.80 9.66
N PHE A 557 28.42 4.76 9.12
CA PHE A 557 28.40 6.13 9.64
C PHE A 557 28.02 6.16 11.13
N SER A 558 27.06 5.36 11.56
CA SER A 558 26.67 5.26 12.96
C SER A 558 27.84 4.80 13.86
N PHE A 559 28.63 3.83 13.37
CA PHE A 559 29.83 3.37 14.08
C PHE A 559 30.89 4.48 14.19
N LEU A 560 31.16 5.20 13.11
CA LEU A 560 32.12 6.32 13.14
C LEU A 560 31.66 7.44 14.09
N ARG A 561 30.37 7.77 14.10
CA ARG A 561 29.81 8.76 15.00
C ARG A 561 29.97 8.37 16.48
N ASP A 562 29.76 7.11 16.83
CA ASP A 562 29.93 6.64 18.21
C ASP A 562 31.41 6.69 18.64
N SER A 563 32.31 6.32 17.73
CA SER A 563 33.77 6.46 17.93
C SER A 563 34.17 7.93 18.11
N PHE A 564 33.67 8.82 17.26
CA PHE A 564 33.88 10.27 17.37
C PHE A 564 33.43 10.82 18.72
N THR A 565 32.24 10.42 19.16
CA THR A 565 31.68 10.86 20.44
C THR A 565 32.55 10.38 21.62
N THR A 566 33.09 9.17 21.53
CA THR A 566 34.01 8.62 22.54
C THR A 566 35.32 9.42 22.58
N ALA A 567 35.95 9.68 21.43
CA ALA A 567 37.17 10.47 21.34
C ALA A 567 36.94 11.90 21.86
N TYR A 568 35.82 12.54 21.49
CA TYR A 568 35.44 13.87 21.96
C TYR A 568 35.33 13.95 23.50
N ARG A 569 34.69 12.94 24.13
CA ARG A 569 34.55 12.86 25.57
C ARG A 569 35.89 12.64 26.30
N LEU A 570 36.80 11.94 25.66
CA LEU A 570 38.16 11.72 26.18
C LEU A 570 39.08 12.91 25.98
N GLY A 571 38.66 13.90 25.17
CA GLY A 571 39.50 15.08 24.83
C GLY A 571 40.61 14.74 23.83
N ASP A 572 40.50 13.64 23.11
CA ASP A 572 41.47 13.22 22.08
C ASP A 572 41.20 13.98 20.78
N LEU A 573 41.81 15.17 20.67
CA LEU A 573 41.60 16.08 19.55
C LEU A 573 42.11 15.52 18.22
N GLU A 574 43.16 14.72 18.22
CA GLU A 574 43.71 14.12 16.99
C GLU A 574 42.73 13.12 16.43
N GLU A 575 42.20 12.23 17.26
CA GLU A 575 41.21 11.22 16.85
C GLU A 575 39.87 11.88 16.46
N VAL A 576 39.43 12.94 17.15
CA VAL A 576 38.23 13.72 16.78
C VAL A 576 38.37 14.30 15.36
N ILE A 577 39.52 14.88 15.02
CA ILE A 577 39.75 15.46 13.68
C ILE A 577 39.78 14.34 12.62
N SER A 578 40.45 13.23 12.90
CA SER A 578 40.52 12.04 12.03
C SER A 578 39.14 11.50 11.72
N LEU A 579 38.35 11.20 12.75
CA LEU A 579 37.01 10.64 12.60
C LEU A 579 36.02 11.62 11.92
N ALA A 580 36.12 12.92 12.22
CA ALA A 580 35.32 13.92 11.51
C ALA A 580 35.64 13.95 10.01
N GLY A 581 36.93 13.76 9.64
CA GLY A 581 37.35 13.61 8.24
C GLY A 581 36.71 12.40 7.58
N GLN A 582 36.85 11.23 8.21
CA GLN A 582 36.26 9.96 7.72
C GLN A 582 34.73 10.04 7.57
N MET A 583 34.03 10.62 8.55
CA MET A 583 32.58 10.80 8.47
C MET A 583 32.17 11.68 7.29
N ARG A 584 32.92 12.74 7.01
CA ARG A 584 32.63 13.62 5.87
C ARG A 584 32.89 12.93 4.54
N GLU A 585 34.01 12.22 4.41
CA GLU A 585 34.32 11.42 3.21
C GLU A 585 33.25 10.36 2.97
N LEU A 586 32.78 9.68 4.03
CA LEU A 586 31.70 8.70 3.92
C LEU A 586 30.37 9.32 3.47
N LEU A 587 30.04 10.55 3.89
CA LEU A 587 28.84 11.25 3.40
C LEU A 587 28.97 11.60 1.91
N ASP A 588 30.17 12.02 1.47
CA ASP A 588 30.46 12.28 0.05
C ASP A 588 30.32 10.97 -0.79
N ASP A 589 30.78 9.83 -0.25
CA ASP A 589 30.63 8.51 -0.89
C ASP A 589 29.14 8.08 -0.98
N ILE A 590 28.35 8.31 0.08
CA ILE A 590 26.90 8.01 0.10
C ILE A 590 26.17 8.87 -0.94
N ASP A 591 26.50 10.16 -1.05
CA ASP A 591 25.92 11.08 -2.03
C ASP A 591 26.27 10.64 -3.47
N ALA A 592 27.52 10.28 -3.71
CA ALA A 592 27.95 9.74 -5.00
C ALA A 592 27.21 8.45 -5.38
N LEU A 593 27.06 7.53 -4.42
CA LEU A 593 26.30 6.29 -4.64
C LEU A 593 24.81 6.56 -4.89
N ALA A 594 24.18 7.41 -4.08
CA ALA A 594 22.78 7.78 -4.22
C ALA A 594 22.50 8.41 -5.59
N SER A 595 23.45 9.18 -6.13
CA SER A 595 23.36 9.80 -7.45
C SER A 595 23.33 8.81 -8.61
N CYS A 596 23.64 7.51 -8.37
CA CYS A 596 23.63 6.49 -9.41
C CYS A 596 22.21 6.03 -9.82
N HIS A 597 21.17 6.37 -9.05
CA HIS A 597 19.79 6.04 -9.41
C HIS A 597 18.83 7.18 -9.05
N PRO A 598 17.90 7.57 -9.94
CA PRO A 598 16.99 8.71 -9.76
C PRO A 598 16.18 8.68 -8.46
N GLN A 599 15.72 7.50 -8.04
CA GLN A 599 14.92 7.32 -6.81
C GLN A 599 15.62 7.74 -5.51
N PHE A 600 16.95 7.86 -5.51
CA PHE A 600 17.75 8.32 -4.38
C PHE A 600 18.25 9.74 -4.55
N SER A 601 17.92 10.40 -5.66
CA SER A 601 18.37 11.76 -6.00
C SER A 601 17.49 12.82 -5.32
N LEU A 602 18.11 13.71 -4.54
CA LEU A 602 17.41 14.88 -4.01
C LEU A 602 16.82 15.76 -5.12
N LYS A 603 17.48 15.82 -6.29
CA LYS A 603 16.98 16.60 -7.42
C LYS A 603 15.65 16.05 -7.91
N SER A 604 15.53 14.74 -8.11
CA SER A 604 14.26 14.12 -8.53
C SER A 604 13.14 14.45 -7.53
N TRP A 605 13.45 14.32 -6.22
CA TRP A 605 12.47 14.64 -5.16
C TRP A 605 12.04 16.11 -5.11
N LEU A 606 12.92 17.04 -5.51
CA LEU A 606 12.60 18.48 -5.55
C LEU A 606 11.84 18.88 -6.83
N ASP A 607 12.01 18.13 -7.91
CA ASP A 607 11.37 18.39 -9.21
C ASP A 607 9.91 17.87 -9.24
N ASP A 608 9.58 16.88 -8.41
CA ASP A 608 8.22 16.35 -8.21
C ASP A 608 7.32 17.33 -7.44
#